data_6466afa000568d7be4e7c443c96665f7
#
_entry.id   6466afa000568d7be4e7c443c96665f7
#
_cell.length_a   1.000
_cell.length_b   1.000
_cell.length_c   1.000
_cell.angle_alpha   90.00
_cell.angle_beta   90.00
_cell.angle_gamma   90.00
#
_symmetry.space_group_name_H-M   'P 1'
#
loop_
_entity.id
_entity.type
_entity.pdbx_description
1 polymer ?
#
loop_
_entity_poly.entity_id
_entity_poly.type
_entity_poly.pdbx_seq_one_letter_code
_entity_poly.pdbx_strand_id
1 'polypeptide(L)'
;MDPAPKEILADLSGWQRMLDRHSELFTELAPGSRIGLLAREATGFVPGRQPVGWREARFGDEGALLLVWQAADGRMLAHNECVAGFSDAQADFLLLADGPSLAEAHAALEGDALGRLKRRIRRGDIMLCTFRTRAQLAESGYEDFLDSLGLAFMGACR
;
A
#
# COMPACT_ATOMS: atom_id res chain seq x y z
N MET A 1 10.20 -15.44 -16.30
CA MET A 1 10.61 -14.03 -16.15
C MET A 1 9.58 -13.30 -15.32
N ASP A 2 10.00 -12.70 -14.22
CA ASP A 2 9.07 -11.99 -13.35
C ASP A 2 8.64 -10.67 -13.98
N PRO A 3 7.37 -10.27 -13.84
CA PRO A 3 6.94 -8.98 -14.36
C PRO A 3 7.65 -7.83 -13.64
N ALA A 4 7.84 -6.73 -14.35
CA ALA A 4 8.43 -5.53 -13.77
C ALA A 4 7.48 -4.93 -12.72
N PRO A 5 7.99 -4.20 -11.69
CA PRO A 5 7.13 -3.59 -10.69
C PRO A 5 6.01 -2.73 -11.28
N LYS A 6 6.28 -1.96 -12.34
CA LYS A 6 5.24 -1.16 -13.01
C LYS A 6 4.13 -2.02 -13.59
N GLU A 7 4.48 -3.16 -14.18
CA GLU A 7 3.49 -4.08 -14.75
C GLU A 7 2.62 -4.69 -13.64
N ILE A 8 3.24 -5.03 -12.52
CA ILE A 8 2.54 -5.55 -11.35
C ILE A 8 1.53 -4.53 -10.84
N LEU A 9 1.97 -3.29 -10.60
CA LEU A 9 1.11 -2.24 -10.08
C LEU A 9 0.01 -1.85 -11.06
N ALA A 10 0.23 -2.03 -12.36
CA ALA A 10 -0.74 -1.72 -13.40
C ALA A 10 -1.78 -2.82 -13.65
N ASP A 11 -1.63 -3.98 -13.02
CA ASP A 11 -2.57 -5.10 -13.18
C ASP A 11 -3.83 -4.86 -12.34
N LEU A 12 -4.60 -3.84 -12.72
CA LEU A 12 -5.77 -3.40 -11.95
C LEU A 12 -6.82 -4.49 -11.79
N SER A 13 -7.05 -5.29 -12.83
CA SER A 13 -8.05 -6.34 -12.75
C SER A 13 -7.66 -7.41 -11.73
N GLY A 14 -6.39 -7.77 -11.66
CA GLY A 14 -5.90 -8.74 -10.68
C GLY A 14 -6.05 -8.24 -9.25
N TRP A 15 -5.62 -7.01 -8.99
CA TRP A 15 -5.76 -6.40 -7.68
C TRP A 15 -7.24 -6.20 -7.31
N GLN A 16 -8.07 -5.80 -8.27
CA GLN A 16 -9.50 -5.61 -8.02
C GLN A 16 -10.17 -6.92 -7.60
N ARG A 17 -9.87 -8.02 -8.28
CA ARG A 17 -10.40 -9.33 -7.88
C ARG A 17 -9.99 -9.71 -6.47
N MET A 18 -8.74 -9.43 -6.10
CA MET A 18 -8.24 -9.69 -4.76
C MET A 18 -9.01 -8.86 -3.72
N LEU A 19 -9.19 -7.56 -3.98
CA LEU A 19 -9.95 -6.68 -3.08
C LEU A 19 -11.39 -7.16 -2.93
N ASP A 20 -12.03 -7.57 -4.01
CA ASP A 20 -13.41 -8.05 -3.99
C ASP A 20 -13.55 -9.34 -3.18
N ARG A 21 -12.55 -10.24 -3.24
CA ARG A 21 -12.56 -11.46 -2.43
C ARG A 21 -12.42 -11.20 -0.94
N HIS A 22 -11.78 -10.10 -0.57
CA HIS A 22 -11.56 -9.73 0.83
C HIS A 22 -12.44 -8.55 1.25
N SER A 23 -13.60 -8.40 0.62
CA SER A 23 -14.49 -7.26 0.86
C SER A 23 -14.87 -7.07 2.33
N GLU A 24 -14.92 -8.15 3.11
CA GLU A 24 -15.25 -8.08 4.54
C GLU A 24 -14.24 -7.25 5.36
N LEU A 25 -13.01 -7.12 4.87
CA LEU A 25 -11.98 -6.33 5.57
C LEU A 25 -12.19 -4.83 5.39
N PHE A 26 -13.02 -4.42 4.45
CA PHE A 26 -13.16 -3.03 4.05
C PHE A 26 -14.55 -2.46 4.32
N THR A 27 -15.45 -3.24 4.92
CA THR A 27 -16.85 -2.81 5.14
C THR A 27 -16.96 -1.61 6.06
N GLU A 28 -16.04 -1.45 7.00
CA GLU A 28 -16.07 -0.36 7.97
C GLU A 28 -15.32 0.89 7.48
N LEU A 29 -14.67 0.83 6.31
CA LEU A 29 -13.88 1.95 5.83
C LEU A 29 -14.76 3.13 5.43
N ALA A 30 -14.39 4.31 5.91
CA ALA A 30 -15.06 5.55 5.53
C ALA A 30 -14.86 5.81 4.04
N PRO A 31 -15.88 6.31 3.33
CA PRO A 31 -15.72 6.66 1.91
C PRO A 31 -14.57 7.64 1.72
N GLY A 32 -13.78 7.41 0.68
CA GLY A 32 -12.60 8.22 0.39
C GLY A 32 -11.32 7.74 1.06
N SER A 33 -11.39 6.73 1.94
CA SER A 33 -10.18 6.15 2.53
C SER A 33 -9.29 5.59 1.42
N ARG A 34 -7.98 5.85 1.50
CA ARG A 34 -7.02 5.51 0.44
C ARG A 34 -5.80 4.80 1.02
N ILE A 35 -5.48 3.66 0.42
CA ILE A 35 -4.26 2.90 0.69
C ILE A 35 -3.44 2.94 -0.59
N GLY A 36 -2.14 3.24 -0.47
CA GLY A 36 -1.26 3.26 -1.63
C GLY A 36 -0.20 2.17 -1.58
N LEU A 37 0.18 1.66 -2.74
CA LEU A 37 1.25 0.69 -2.90
C LEU A 37 2.22 1.23 -3.95
N LEU A 38 3.49 1.38 -3.56
CA LEU A 38 4.56 1.89 -4.41
C LEU A 38 5.73 0.91 -4.45
N ALA A 39 6.43 0.88 -5.57
CA ALA A 39 7.72 0.20 -5.63
C ALA A 39 8.74 1.04 -4.87
N ARG A 40 9.39 0.45 -3.87
CA ARG A 40 10.37 1.15 -3.04
C ARG A 40 11.49 1.79 -3.87
N GLU A 41 11.96 1.08 -4.89
CA GLU A 41 13.06 1.54 -5.75
C GLU A 41 12.69 2.85 -6.48
N ALA A 42 11.42 3.05 -6.80
CA ALA A 42 10.97 4.27 -7.48
C ALA A 42 11.00 5.49 -6.55
N THR A 43 11.02 5.26 -5.24
CA THR A 43 11.00 6.36 -4.25
C THR A 43 12.40 6.75 -3.77
N GLY A 44 13.40 5.90 -3.99
CA GLY A 44 14.74 6.09 -3.44
C GLY A 44 14.84 5.84 -1.93
N PHE A 45 13.78 5.38 -1.30
CA PHE A 45 13.76 5.14 0.14
C PHE A 45 14.58 3.90 0.50
N VAL A 46 15.34 3.98 1.60
CA VAL A 46 16.18 2.88 2.09
C VAL A 46 15.61 2.37 3.41
N PRO A 47 15.46 1.05 3.60
CA PRO A 47 14.95 0.51 4.86
C PRO A 47 15.78 0.95 6.05
N GLY A 48 15.09 1.28 7.15
CA GLY A 48 15.72 1.70 8.39
C GLY A 48 16.19 3.15 8.40
N ARG A 49 16.01 3.89 7.32
CA ARG A 49 16.40 5.29 7.23
C ARG A 49 15.24 6.14 6.76
N GLN A 50 14.71 6.95 7.66
CA GLN A 50 13.74 7.98 7.30
C GLN A 50 14.43 9.33 7.42
N PRO A 51 14.75 9.96 6.29
CA PRO A 51 15.33 11.31 6.35
C PRO A 51 14.33 12.29 6.92
N VAL A 52 14.84 13.33 7.59
CA VAL A 52 14.00 14.43 8.06
C VAL A 52 13.29 15.03 6.85
N GLY A 53 11.97 15.26 6.97
CA GLY A 53 11.18 15.81 5.87
C GLY A 53 10.86 14.81 4.78
N TRP A 54 10.87 13.52 5.06
CA TRP A 54 10.60 12.49 4.06
C TRP A 54 9.21 12.63 3.42
N ARG A 55 8.23 13.15 4.16
CA ARG A 55 6.87 13.32 3.63
C ARG A 55 6.83 14.32 2.46
N GLU A 56 7.73 15.28 2.47
CA GLU A 56 7.86 16.30 1.42
C GLU A 56 8.83 15.88 0.32
N ALA A 57 9.49 14.74 0.46
CA ALA A 57 10.47 14.25 -0.51
C ALA A 57 9.81 13.99 -1.85
N ARG A 58 10.51 14.32 -2.91
CA ARG A 58 10.05 14.09 -4.27
C ARG A 58 10.81 12.92 -4.89
N PHE A 59 10.11 12.18 -5.74
CA PHE A 59 10.70 11.09 -6.49
C PHE A 59 11.46 11.68 -7.70
N GLY A 60 12.12 10.83 -8.48
CA GLY A 60 12.84 11.30 -9.66
C GLY A 60 11.94 12.00 -10.67
N ASP A 61 12.54 12.53 -11.73
CA ASP A 61 11.84 13.36 -12.74
C ASP A 61 10.60 12.69 -13.35
N GLU A 62 10.61 11.37 -13.46
CA GLU A 62 9.49 10.63 -14.04
C GLU A 62 8.38 10.34 -13.03
N GLY A 63 8.61 10.61 -11.75
CA GLY A 63 7.66 10.27 -10.70
C GLY A 63 7.59 8.75 -10.48
N ALA A 64 6.51 8.29 -9.87
CA ALA A 64 6.29 6.89 -9.59
C ALA A 64 4.85 6.49 -9.89
N LEU A 65 4.65 5.26 -10.34
CA LEU A 65 3.31 4.71 -10.51
C LEU A 65 2.79 4.24 -9.15
N LEU A 66 1.66 4.77 -8.75
CA LEU A 66 0.99 4.42 -7.50
C LEU A 66 -0.20 3.52 -7.80
N LEU A 67 -0.28 2.41 -7.09
CA LEU A 67 -1.50 1.61 -7.04
C LEU A 67 -2.32 2.11 -5.85
N VAL A 68 -3.55 2.54 -6.08
CA VAL A 68 -4.44 3.05 -5.05
C VAL A 68 -5.60 2.09 -4.85
N TRP A 69 -5.88 1.77 -3.58
CA TRP A 69 -7.10 1.10 -3.18
C TRP A 69 -7.95 2.12 -2.44
N GLN A 70 -9.04 2.54 -3.05
CA GLN A 70 -9.88 3.62 -2.51
C GLN A 70 -11.28 3.13 -2.18
N ALA A 71 -11.75 3.48 -0.98
CA ALA A 71 -13.09 3.12 -0.53
C ALA A 71 -14.14 4.02 -1.18
N ALA A 72 -15.13 3.39 -1.80
CA ALA A 72 -16.27 4.08 -2.42
C ALA A 72 -17.50 3.18 -2.35
N ASP A 73 -18.58 3.69 -1.84
CA ASP A 73 -19.88 2.99 -1.80
C ASP A 73 -19.80 1.58 -1.18
N GLY A 74 -19.04 1.45 -0.08
CA GLY A 74 -18.89 0.19 0.65
C GLY A 74 -17.97 -0.82 -0.02
N ARG A 75 -17.17 -0.38 -0.95
CA ARG A 75 -16.32 -1.23 -1.78
C ARG A 75 -14.95 -0.59 -1.95
N MET A 76 -13.91 -1.41 -2.12
CA MET A 76 -12.57 -0.93 -2.46
C MET A 76 -12.36 -1.02 -3.96
N LEU A 77 -11.92 0.08 -4.55
CA LEU A 77 -11.63 0.18 -5.98
C LEU A 77 -10.15 0.38 -6.21
N ALA A 78 -9.57 -0.41 -7.11
CA ALA A 78 -8.17 -0.28 -7.50
C ALA A 78 -8.04 0.64 -8.70
N HIS A 79 -7.11 1.60 -8.62
CA HIS A 79 -6.76 2.44 -9.77
C HIS A 79 -5.29 2.86 -9.69
N ASN A 80 -4.78 3.45 -10.76
CA ASN A 80 -3.40 3.95 -10.79
C ASN A 80 -3.37 5.47 -10.84
N GLU A 81 -2.34 6.03 -10.23
CA GLU A 81 -2.01 7.45 -10.32
C GLU A 81 -0.51 7.59 -10.51
N CYS A 82 -0.06 8.62 -11.20
CA CYS A 82 1.36 8.99 -11.25
C CYS A 82 1.59 10.08 -10.23
N VAL A 83 2.54 9.87 -9.32
CA VAL A 83 2.81 10.80 -8.23
C VAL A 83 4.27 11.25 -8.26
N ALA A 84 4.51 12.51 -7.94
CA ALA A 84 5.85 13.08 -7.94
C ALA A 84 6.51 13.04 -6.56
N GLY A 85 5.79 12.67 -5.53
CA GLY A 85 6.30 12.56 -4.16
C GLY A 85 5.28 11.94 -3.24
N PHE A 86 5.66 11.74 -1.99
CA PHE A 86 4.80 11.09 -1.01
C PHE A 86 3.52 11.89 -0.74
N SER A 87 3.61 13.21 -0.67
CA SER A 87 2.44 14.05 -0.38
C SER A 87 1.41 14.01 -1.49
N ASP A 88 1.83 13.79 -2.74
CA ASP A 88 0.92 13.73 -3.88
C ASP A 88 0.02 12.49 -3.84
N ALA A 89 0.45 11.46 -3.13
CA ALA A 89 -0.33 10.21 -3.05
C ALA A 89 -1.65 10.41 -2.29
N GLN A 90 -1.71 11.36 -1.38
CA GLN A 90 -2.90 11.66 -0.56
C GLN A 90 -3.51 10.40 0.07
N ALA A 91 -2.65 9.47 0.46
CA ALA A 91 -3.05 8.20 1.05
C ALA A 91 -3.09 8.30 2.56
N ASP A 92 -3.92 7.49 3.19
CA ASP A 92 -3.91 7.36 4.65
C ASP A 92 -2.65 6.65 5.11
N PHE A 93 -2.20 5.66 4.34
CA PHE A 93 -0.88 5.07 4.49
C PHE A 93 -0.41 4.48 3.16
N LEU A 94 0.90 4.27 3.06
CA LEU A 94 1.56 3.71 1.89
C LEU A 94 2.33 2.46 2.27
N LEU A 95 2.31 1.47 1.40
CA LEU A 95 3.18 0.31 1.47
C LEU A 95 4.26 0.47 0.41
N LEU A 96 5.52 0.56 0.85
CA LEU A 96 6.67 0.64 -0.04
C LEU A 96 7.28 -0.75 -0.14
N ALA A 97 7.08 -1.40 -1.27
CA ALA A 97 7.48 -2.79 -1.46
C ALA A 97 8.66 -2.90 -2.42
N ASP A 98 9.62 -3.78 -2.09
CA ASP A 98 10.69 -4.11 -3.03
C ASP A 98 10.15 -4.97 -4.18
N GLY A 99 10.95 -5.12 -5.24
CA GLY A 99 10.54 -5.89 -6.40
C GLY A 99 10.14 -7.32 -6.09
N PRO A 100 10.96 -8.07 -5.34
CA PRO A 100 10.59 -9.44 -4.96
C PRO A 100 9.29 -9.54 -4.17
N SER A 101 9.01 -8.59 -3.27
CA SER A 101 7.76 -8.60 -2.51
C SER A 101 6.56 -8.35 -3.41
N LEU A 102 6.68 -7.41 -4.36
CA LEU A 102 5.62 -7.16 -5.32
C LEU A 102 5.36 -8.39 -6.19
N ALA A 103 6.42 -9.04 -6.67
CA ALA A 103 6.29 -10.24 -7.50
C ALA A 103 5.61 -11.38 -6.71
N GLU A 104 5.99 -11.58 -5.45
CA GLU A 104 5.39 -12.62 -4.61
C GLU A 104 3.90 -12.35 -4.37
N ALA A 105 3.53 -11.12 -4.03
CA ALA A 105 2.13 -10.77 -3.81
C ALA A 105 1.32 -10.90 -5.11
N HIS A 106 1.87 -10.46 -6.22
CA HIS A 106 1.23 -10.56 -7.53
C HIS A 106 0.98 -12.01 -7.94
N ALA A 107 1.95 -12.88 -7.71
CA ALA A 107 1.80 -14.29 -8.01
C ALA A 107 0.73 -14.97 -7.14
N ALA A 108 0.38 -14.37 -6.00
CA ALA A 108 -0.60 -14.91 -5.06
C ALA A 108 -1.95 -14.18 -5.12
N LEU A 109 -2.19 -13.33 -6.14
CA LEU A 109 -3.44 -12.55 -6.22
C LEU A 109 -4.69 -13.43 -6.22
N GLU A 110 -4.62 -14.61 -6.81
CA GLU A 110 -5.75 -15.56 -6.81
C GLU A 110 -5.75 -16.47 -5.58
N GLY A 111 -4.81 -16.28 -4.67
CA GLY A 111 -4.67 -17.04 -3.44
C GLY A 111 -4.57 -16.12 -2.23
N ASP A 112 -3.46 -16.20 -1.49
CA ASP A 112 -3.26 -15.50 -0.24
C ASP A 112 -2.30 -14.31 -0.39
N ALA A 113 -2.67 -13.34 -1.22
CA ALA A 113 -1.83 -12.15 -1.44
C ALA A 113 -1.63 -11.36 -0.15
N LEU A 114 -2.69 -11.19 0.66
CA LEU A 114 -2.58 -10.42 1.91
C LEU A 114 -1.65 -11.10 2.91
N GLY A 115 -1.67 -12.43 2.98
CA GLY A 115 -0.73 -13.18 3.83
C GLY A 115 0.70 -13.02 3.38
N ARG A 116 0.94 -12.95 2.07
CA ARG A 116 2.27 -12.69 1.52
C ARG A 116 2.76 -11.30 1.88
N LEU A 117 1.88 -10.30 1.73
CA LEU A 117 2.20 -8.92 2.13
C LEU A 117 2.53 -8.85 3.63
N LYS A 118 1.72 -9.48 4.47
CA LYS A 118 1.96 -9.54 5.91
C LYS A 118 3.34 -10.10 6.24
N ARG A 119 3.71 -11.20 5.60
CA ARG A 119 5.02 -11.84 5.82
C ARG A 119 6.15 -10.90 5.43
N ARG A 120 6.04 -10.23 4.30
CA ARG A 120 7.07 -9.31 3.83
C ARG A 120 7.18 -8.05 4.68
N ILE A 121 6.06 -7.56 5.20
CA ILE A 121 6.07 -6.46 6.17
C ILE A 121 6.83 -6.86 7.43
N ARG A 122 6.57 -8.06 7.95
CA ARG A 122 7.26 -8.57 9.13
C ARG A 122 8.76 -8.71 8.93
N ARG A 123 9.18 -9.06 7.73
CA ARG A 123 10.60 -9.20 7.39
C ARG A 123 11.29 -7.85 7.16
N GLY A 124 10.53 -6.78 7.03
CA GLY A 124 11.07 -5.47 6.73
C GLY A 124 11.27 -5.21 5.24
N ASP A 125 10.83 -6.12 4.38
CA ASP A 125 10.93 -5.96 2.91
C ASP A 125 9.90 -4.96 2.38
N ILE A 126 8.79 -4.80 3.08
CA ILE A 126 7.76 -3.81 2.79
C ILE A 126 7.72 -2.82 3.96
N MET A 127 7.88 -1.54 3.64
CA MET A 127 7.84 -0.47 4.62
C MET A 127 6.45 0.14 4.68
N LEU A 128 5.97 0.40 5.89
CA LEU A 128 4.71 1.10 6.09
C LEU A 128 4.99 2.57 6.40
N CYS A 129 4.38 3.47 5.62
CA CYS A 129 4.47 4.91 5.85
C CYS A 129 3.07 5.46 6.09
N THR A 130 2.80 5.99 7.29
CA THR A 130 1.49 6.51 7.63
C THR A 130 1.44 8.02 7.56
N PHE A 131 0.30 8.55 7.10
CA PHE A 131 0.03 9.98 7.03
C PHE A 131 -1.08 10.38 8.01
N ARG A 132 -1.60 9.39 8.75
CA ARG A 132 -2.64 9.58 9.75
C ARG A 132 -2.19 9.00 11.07
N THR A 133 -2.74 9.49 12.18
CA THR A 133 -2.49 8.90 13.47
C THR A 133 -3.21 7.55 13.58
N ARG A 134 -2.80 6.74 14.55
CA ARG A 134 -3.46 5.49 14.84
C ARG A 134 -4.96 5.69 15.14
N ALA A 135 -5.26 6.73 15.91
CA ALA A 135 -6.65 7.06 16.24
C ALA A 135 -7.44 7.42 14.99
N GLN A 136 -6.86 8.21 14.08
CA GLN A 136 -7.51 8.56 12.82
C GLN A 136 -7.77 7.34 11.94
N LEU A 137 -6.81 6.41 11.88
CA LEU A 137 -6.99 5.17 11.12
C LEU A 137 -8.11 4.32 11.72
N ALA A 138 -8.16 4.21 13.04
CA ALA A 138 -9.23 3.46 13.71
C ALA A 138 -10.61 4.10 13.45
N GLU A 139 -10.70 5.43 13.54
CA GLU A 139 -11.94 6.16 13.25
C GLU A 139 -12.40 5.97 11.81
N SER A 140 -11.45 5.83 10.88
CA SER A 140 -11.76 5.60 9.46
C SER A 140 -12.12 4.13 9.15
N GLY A 141 -12.05 3.23 10.13
CA GLY A 141 -12.47 1.85 9.96
C GLY A 141 -11.39 0.89 9.45
N TYR A 142 -10.12 1.23 9.64
CA TYR A 142 -9.01 0.42 9.14
C TYR A 142 -8.65 -0.78 10.02
N GLU A 143 -9.23 -0.94 11.20
CA GLU A 143 -8.78 -1.94 12.18
C GLU A 143 -8.70 -3.35 11.61
N ASP A 144 -9.75 -3.82 10.95
CA ASP A 144 -9.79 -5.19 10.42
C ASP A 144 -8.70 -5.42 9.36
N PHE A 145 -8.52 -4.44 8.49
CA PHE A 145 -7.51 -4.54 7.44
C PHE A 145 -6.09 -4.51 8.04
N LEU A 146 -5.83 -3.60 8.97
CA LEU A 146 -4.53 -3.52 9.62
C LEU A 146 -4.22 -4.80 10.42
N ASP A 147 -5.22 -5.36 11.09
CA ASP A 147 -5.07 -6.65 11.78
C ASP A 147 -4.68 -7.75 10.80
N SER A 148 -5.28 -7.78 9.61
CA SER A 148 -4.98 -8.78 8.60
C SER A 148 -3.53 -8.73 8.14
N LEU A 149 -2.90 -7.55 8.23
CA LEU A 149 -1.49 -7.36 7.91
C LEU A 149 -0.58 -7.41 9.13
N GLY A 150 -1.13 -7.66 10.32
CA GLY A 150 -0.35 -7.70 11.56
C GLY A 150 0.09 -6.32 12.03
N LEU A 151 -0.62 -5.26 11.67
CA LEU A 151 -0.22 -3.88 11.92
C LEU A 151 -1.04 -3.17 13.01
N ALA A 152 -1.95 -3.86 13.67
CA ALA A 152 -2.90 -3.25 14.62
C ALA A 152 -2.24 -2.45 15.74
N PHE A 153 -1.04 -2.84 16.15
CA PHE A 153 -0.34 -2.21 17.27
C PHE A 153 0.89 -1.43 16.84
N MET A 154 1.10 -1.26 15.55
CA MET A 154 2.28 -0.55 15.06
C MET A 154 2.03 0.96 15.08
N GLY A 155 3.04 1.69 15.56
CA GLY A 155 3.02 3.14 15.46
C GLY A 155 3.23 3.61 14.02
N ALA A 156 3.25 4.93 13.83
CA ALA A 156 3.51 5.52 12.53
C ALA A 156 4.89 5.08 12.03
N CYS A 157 4.95 4.70 10.84
CA CYS A 157 6.13 4.42 10.01
C CYS A 157 7.27 3.62 10.66
N ARG A 158 7.46 2.45 10.17
CA ARG A 158 8.63 1.62 10.50
C ARG A 158 9.43 1.27 9.26
#